data_70ebe9e347514d8d06137b5dcb3936ef
#
_entry.id   70ebe9e347514d8d06137b5dcb3936ef
#
_cell.length_a   1.000
_cell.length_b   1.000
_cell.length_c   1.000
_cell.angle_alpha   90.00
_cell.angle_beta   90.00
_cell.angle_gamma   90.00
#
_symmetry.space_group_name_H-M   'P 1'
#
loop_
_entity.id
_entity.type
_entity.pdbx_description
1 polymer ?
#
loop_
_entity_poly.entity_id
_entity_poly.type
_entity_poly.pdbx_seq_one_letter_code
_entity_poly.pdbx_strand_id
1 'polypeptide(L)'
;MKEIRRFWRMLPVVIMVFILAACDSSDNQSENLIRMPDGSVTVSDSSDISTIPLRMETDVDADTYQRLADFFDAELHHPYYMDGGQAIPGFFGELEWDAQPCYLINSMEEFQAVYKGTKQLPEVDFDKYTVLVGRNYGIDGSESLGDSHFYLNDEGDHYRMSLSILHNTNPNYFYTSAIIDLFYWDVYPKKESKPITLERRVVEKVIDYDNGDDMLKHKWTLSGYIDEDDNYHQVGEGWGDDRFTISFKDEGILNSRVGRNSFKATYQTHVKGAHLTSGDDLAYTGTISLSNASMTEVGESDPVAIYFAKHIGTIAYFDVNSFYLRLVTSNGVSFSFRESTLK
;
A
#
# COMPACT_ATOMS: atom_id res chain seq x y z
N MET A 1 -61.85 24.76 -28.35
CA MET A 1 -61.95 26.23 -28.10
C MET A 1 -60.83 26.66 -27.19
N LYS A 2 -60.13 27.67 -27.66
CA LYS A 2 -59.09 28.48 -27.02
C LYS A 2 -57.65 27.91 -27.04
N GLU A 3 -56.94 28.46 -28.01
CA GLU A 3 -55.49 28.53 -28.15
C GLU A 3 -54.83 29.15 -26.92
N ILE A 4 -53.60 28.68 -26.59
CA ILE A 4 -52.63 29.48 -25.86
C ILE A 4 -51.33 29.49 -26.65
N ARG A 5 -50.93 30.68 -27.01
CA ARG A 5 -49.82 31.07 -27.85
C ARG A 5 -48.47 30.85 -27.21
N ARG A 6 -47.52 30.40 -28.04
CA ARG A 6 -46.06 30.43 -27.80
C ARG A 6 -45.60 31.85 -27.50
N PHE A 7 -44.76 31.98 -26.44
CA PHE A 7 -43.88 33.13 -26.25
C PHE A 7 -42.43 32.64 -26.14
N TRP A 8 -41.71 32.78 -27.21
CA TRP A 8 -40.27 32.80 -27.20
C TRP A 8 -39.80 34.18 -26.75
N ARG A 9 -39.02 34.24 -25.71
CA ARG A 9 -38.20 35.41 -25.41
C ARG A 9 -36.73 34.99 -25.31
N MET A 10 -35.96 35.50 -26.26
CA MET A 10 -34.51 35.48 -26.29
C MET A 10 -33.97 36.26 -25.07
N LEU A 11 -33.04 35.62 -24.32
CA LEU A 11 -32.18 36.33 -23.41
C LEU A 11 -30.85 36.63 -24.13
N PRO A 12 -30.31 37.83 -24.00
CA PRO A 12 -29.01 38.17 -24.56
C PRO A 12 -27.88 37.60 -23.69
N VAL A 13 -26.89 37.02 -24.38
CA VAL A 13 -25.61 36.60 -23.78
C VAL A 13 -24.85 37.87 -23.41
N VAL A 14 -24.65 38.08 -22.12
CA VAL A 14 -23.74 39.12 -21.63
C VAL A 14 -22.38 38.46 -21.45
N ILE A 15 -21.46 38.79 -22.33
CA ILE A 15 -20.04 38.46 -22.18
C ILE A 15 -19.46 39.46 -21.18
N MET A 16 -19.15 38.97 -19.99
CA MET A 16 -18.43 39.73 -18.95
C MET A 16 -16.94 39.50 -19.11
N VAL A 17 -16.25 40.46 -19.69
CA VAL A 17 -14.78 40.51 -19.74
C VAL A 17 -14.30 41.00 -18.38
N PHE A 18 -13.68 40.13 -17.59
CA PHE A 18 -12.96 40.56 -16.40
C PHE A 18 -11.53 41.03 -16.79
N ILE A 19 -11.33 42.31 -16.61
CA ILE A 19 -9.98 42.92 -16.65
C ILE A 19 -9.32 42.62 -15.30
N LEU A 20 -8.23 41.86 -15.36
CA LEU A 20 -7.35 41.66 -14.20
C LEU A 20 -6.61 42.97 -13.91
N ALA A 21 -7.01 43.61 -12.84
CA ALA A 21 -6.19 44.66 -12.23
C ALA A 21 -5.17 43.98 -11.28
N ALA A 22 -3.93 44.03 -11.66
CA ALA A 22 -2.81 43.70 -10.76
C ALA A 22 -2.78 44.70 -9.60
N CYS A 23 -3.04 44.25 -8.39
CA CYS A 23 -2.66 44.99 -7.19
C CYS A 23 -1.36 44.40 -6.69
N ASP A 24 -0.30 45.20 -6.91
CA ASP A 24 0.98 45.07 -6.26
C ASP A 24 0.83 45.56 -4.81
N SER A 25 0.92 44.65 -3.85
CA SER A 25 1.08 45.01 -2.44
C SER A 25 2.27 44.26 -1.88
N SER A 26 3.40 44.94 -1.91
CA SER A 26 4.58 44.59 -1.15
C SER A 26 4.31 44.66 0.34
N ASP A 27 4.16 43.51 0.99
CA ASP A 27 4.38 43.40 2.42
C ASP A 27 5.50 42.39 2.68
N ASN A 28 6.65 42.96 3.06
CA ASN A 28 7.81 42.26 3.58
C ASN A 28 7.47 41.68 4.96
N GLN A 29 7.09 40.42 5.00
CA GLN A 29 7.34 39.57 6.15
C GLN A 29 8.16 38.37 5.67
N SER A 30 9.45 38.43 6.01
CA SER A 30 10.36 37.32 5.88
C SER A 30 10.00 36.24 6.91
N GLU A 31 8.95 35.50 6.65
CA GLU A 31 8.80 34.19 7.24
C GLU A 31 9.73 33.23 6.52
N ASN A 32 10.59 32.58 7.30
CA ASN A 32 11.39 31.45 6.83
C ASN A 32 10.46 30.31 6.42
N LEU A 33 9.85 30.44 5.26
CA LEU A 33 9.14 29.34 4.62
C LEU A 33 10.21 28.32 4.19
N ILE A 34 10.28 27.21 4.90
CA ILE A 34 10.97 26.01 4.43
C ILE A 34 10.35 25.73 3.07
N ARG A 35 11.10 25.95 1.99
CA ARG A 35 10.66 25.62 0.65
C ARG A 35 10.57 24.10 0.56
N MET A 36 9.37 23.56 0.72
CA MET A 36 9.10 22.16 0.38
C MET A 36 9.41 21.96 -1.11
N PRO A 37 10.02 20.83 -1.50
CA PRO A 37 10.26 20.52 -2.90
C PRO A 37 8.95 20.60 -3.69
N ASP A 38 8.99 21.32 -4.80
CA ASP A 38 7.82 21.53 -5.66
C ASP A 38 7.44 20.19 -6.28
N GLY A 39 6.35 19.57 -5.81
CA GLY A 39 5.80 18.33 -6.36
C GLY A 39 5.12 18.63 -7.69
N SER A 40 5.87 18.61 -8.80
CA SER A 40 5.26 18.68 -10.12
C SER A 40 4.74 17.31 -10.53
N VAL A 41 3.44 17.21 -10.76
CA VAL A 41 2.80 16.01 -11.31
C VAL A 41 2.67 16.17 -12.81
N THR A 42 3.38 15.35 -13.57
CA THR A 42 3.13 15.19 -15.00
C THR A 42 2.39 13.88 -15.18
N VAL A 43 1.13 13.94 -15.59
CA VAL A 43 0.37 12.74 -15.95
C VAL A 43 0.74 12.38 -17.39
N SER A 44 1.45 11.26 -17.57
CA SER A 44 1.67 10.68 -18.88
C SER A 44 1.02 9.31 -18.93
N ASP A 45 0.13 9.11 -19.93
CA ASP A 45 -0.36 7.80 -20.30
C ASP A 45 0.74 7.06 -21.07
N SER A 46 1.62 6.35 -20.37
CA SER A 46 2.63 5.53 -21.03
C SER A 46 2.38 4.05 -20.80
N SER A 47 2.26 3.33 -21.91
CA SER A 47 2.08 1.88 -21.98
C SER A 47 3.40 1.07 -21.86
N ASP A 48 4.54 1.72 -21.66
CA ASP A 48 5.84 1.07 -21.60
C ASP A 48 6.35 1.00 -20.16
N ILE A 49 6.10 -0.16 -19.53
CA ILE A 49 6.68 -0.46 -18.23
C ILE A 49 8.01 -1.20 -18.47
N SER A 50 9.10 -0.51 -18.19
CA SER A 50 10.35 -1.21 -17.91
C SER A 50 10.16 -2.00 -16.62
N THR A 51 10.35 -3.31 -16.66
CA THR A 51 10.34 -4.20 -15.49
C THR A 51 11.40 -3.72 -14.52
N ILE A 52 10.97 -2.99 -13.48
CA ILE A 52 11.83 -2.61 -12.37
C ILE A 52 11.95 -3.84 -11.48
N PRO A 53 13.16 -4.34 -11.18
CA PRO A 53 13.31 -5.50 -10.32
C PRO A 53 12.73 -5.19 -8.94
N LEU A 54 11.93 -6.11 -8.42
CA LEU A 54 11.42 -6.08 -7.05
C LEU A 54 12.64 -6.09 -6.10
N ARG A 55 13.10 -4.93 -5.70
CA ARG A 55 14.12 -4.82 -4.67
C ARG A 55 13.38 -4.98 -3.36
N MET A 56 13.58 -6.11 -2.68
CA MET A 56 13.14 -6.25 -1.31
C MET A 56 13.85 -5.18 -0.49
N GLU A 57 13.08 -4.46 0.34
CA GLU A 57 13.58 -3.40 1.20
C GLU A 57 14.40 -3.99 2.35
N THR A 58 15.62 -4.40 2.08
CA THR A 58 16.54 -4.94 3.07
C THR A 58 17.34 -3.86 3.80
N ASP A 59 17.11 -2.57 3.46
CA ASP A 59 17.95 -1.49 3.91
C ASP A 59 17.30 -0.57 4.97
N VAL A 60 16.09 -0.90 5.44
CA VAL A 60 15.40 -0.18 6.52
C VAL A 60 15.20 -1.15 7.68
N ASP A 61 15.58 -0.74 8.89
CA ASP A 61 15.39 -1.61 10.05
C ASP A 61 13.90 -1.84 10.36
N ALA A 62 13.57 -3.06 10.76
CA ALA A 62 12.20 -3.50 10.98
C ALA A 62 11.46 -2.66 12.04
N ASP A 63 12.15 -2.20 13.07
CA ASP A 63 11.54 -1.41 14.15
C ASP A 63 11.17 -0.02 13.65
N THR A 64 12.00 0.62 12.82
CA THR A 64 11.69 1.91 12.19
C THR A 64 10.53 1.76 11.23
N TYR A 65 10.54 0.72 10.38
CA TYR A 65 9.43 0.45 9.47
C TYR A 65 8.12 0.24 10.22
N GLN A 66 8.12 -0.60 11.28
CA GLN A 66 6.91 -0.88 12.04
C GLN A 66 6.35 0.35 12.75
N ARG A 67 7.22 1.19 13.36
CA ARG A 67 6.77 2.44 13.99
C ARG A 67 6.11 3.39 12.99
N LEU A 68 6.68 3.50 11.78
CA LEU A 68 6.11 4.30 10.70
C LEU A 68 4.81 3.68 10.19
N ALA A 69 4.74 2.36 10.02
CA ALA A 69 3.54 1.65 9.60
C ALA A 69 2.39 1.88 10.59
N ASP A 70 2.63 1.69 11.89
CA ASP A 70 1.63 1.90 12.94
C ASP A 70 1.11 3.35 12.94
N PHE A 71 2.01 4.30 12.72
CA PHE A 71 1.65 5.71 12.65
C PHE A 71 0.83 6.04 11.39
N PHE A 72 1.31 5.65 10.22
CA PHE A 72 0.63 5.96 8.96
C PHE A 72 -0.68 5.18 8.79
N ASP A 73 -0.76 3.94 9.24
CA ASP A 73 -2.02 3.20 9.29
C ASP A 73 -3.08 3.93 10.10
N ALA A 74 -2.67 4.53 11.21
CA ALA A 74 -3.59 5.28 12.05
C ALA A 74 -3.96 6.67 11.52
N GLU A 75 -3.10 7.30 10.67
CA GLU A 75 -3.27 8.68 10.20
C GLU A 75 -3.75 8.76 8.74
N LEU A 76 -3.38 7.81 7.88
CA LEU A 76 -3.75 7.86 6.46
C LEU A 76 -4.97 7.00 6.12
N HIS A 77 -5.25 5.95 6.91
CA HIS A 77 -6.40 5.07 6.71
C HIS A 77 -7.65 5.54 7.45
N HIS A 78 -7.76 6.83 7.78
CA HIS A 78 -9.00 7.34 8.29
C HIS A 78 -10.07 7.24 7.21
N PRO A 79 -11.10 6.39 7.43
CA PRO A 79 -12.24 6.37 6.53
C PRO A 79 -12.86 7.76 6.55
N TYR A 80 -13.25 8.22 5.40
CA TYR A 80 -14.14 9.31 5.20
C TYR A 80 -15.17 9.37 6.27
N TYR A 81 -15.19 10.33 7.07
CA TYR A 81 -16.33 10.65 7.79
C TYR A 81 -16.36 11.89 8.40
N MET A 82 -17.15 12.34 7.98
CA MET A 82 -18.49 12.74 7.89
C MET A 82 -19.25 12.72 9.21
N ASP A 83 -18.84 13.45 10.15
CA ASP A 83 -19.75 14.13 11.06
C ASP A 83 -19.90 15.58 10.60
N GLY A 84 -20.60 15.82 9.48
CA GLY A 84 -20.96 17.15 9.00
C GLY A 84 -19.78 18.09 8.72
N GLY A 85 -18.56 17.61 8.80
CA GLY A 85 -17.31 18.29 8.54
C GLY A 85 -16.36 17.37 7.76
N GLN A 86 -15.59 17.95 6.89
CA GLN A 86 -14.56 17.25 6.16
C GLN A 86 -13.57 16.60 7.13
N ALA A 87 -13.38 15.28 7.04
CA ALA A 87 -12.25 14.63 7.67
C ALA A 87 -10.98 15.19 7.04
N ILE A 88 -10.30 16.08 7.74
CA ILE A 88 -9.01 16.62 7.31
C ILE A 88 -8.00 15.53 7.67
N PRO A 89 -7.31 14.90 6.68
CA PRO A 89 -6.21 13.99 6.96
C PRO A 89 -5.18 14.70 7.81
N GLY A 90 -4.50 14.01 8.69
CA GLY A 90 -3.41 14.55 9.49
C GLY A 90 -2.26 15.12 8.65
N PHE A 91 -2.25 14.82 7.34
CA PHE A 91 -1.25 15.29 6.39
C PHE A 91 -1.82 16.33 5.41
N PHE A 92 -0.95 17.21 4.94
CA PHE A 92 -1.15 18.21 3.88
C PHE A 92 -2.10 19.38 4.23
N GLY A 93 -2.84 19.33 5.31
CA GLY A 93 -3.77 20.39 5.67
C GLY A 93 -4.89 20.59 4.62
N GLU A 94 -5.35 21.84 4.49
CA GLU A 94 -6.30 22.22 3.44
C GLU A 94 -5.57 22.31 2.10
N LEU A 95 -5.91 21.41 1.18
CA LEU A 95 -5.41 21.41 -0.19
C LEU A 95 -6.55 21.68 -1.16
N GLU A 96 -6.20 22.24 -2.30
CA GLU A 96 -7.09 22.25 -3.45
C GLU A 96 -7.47 20.80 -3.80
N TRP A 97 -8.72 20.61 -4.22
CA TRP A 97 -9.28 19.27 -4.39
C TRP A 97 -8.52 18.40 -5.41
N ASP A 98 -7.87 19.01 -6.40
CA ASP A 98 -7.06 18.35 -7.45
C ASP A 98 -5.56 18.33 -7.15
N ALA A 99 -5.12 18.88 -6.00
CA ALA A 99 -3.71 18.86 -5.63
C ALA A 99 -3.25 17.43 -5.33
N GLN A 100 -2.10 17.06 -5.88
CA GLN A 100 -1.49 15.74 -5.72
C GLN A 100 -0.07 15.87 -5.13
N PRO A 101 0.07 16.29 -3.87
CA PRO A 101 1.37 16.46 -3.26
C PRO A 101 2.08 15.12 -3.05
N CYS A 102 3.40 15.15 -3.25
CA CYS A 102 4.28 14.04 -2.94
C CYS A 102 5.60 14.60 -2.41
N TYR A 103 5.99 14.22 -1.21
CA TYR A 103 7.14 14.79 -0.50
C TYR A 103 8.12 13.72 -0.06
N LEU A 104 9.42 14.01 -0.23
CA LEU A 104 10.50 13.30 0.45
C LEU A 104 10.88 14.10 1.71
N ILE A 105 10.69 13.48 2.84
CA ILE A 105 10.91 14.04 4.16
C ILE A 105 12.27 13.57 4.65
N ASN A 106 13.17 14.50 4.89
CA ASN A 106 14.56 14.24 5.27
C ASN A 106 14.95 14.80 6.64
N SER A 107 14.01 15.45 7.33
CA SER A 107 14.20 15.96 8.69
C SER A 107 12.90 15.94 9.48
N MET A 108 13.01 16.07 10.81
CA MET A 108 11.85 16.17 11.69
C MET A 108 11.10 17.49 11.45
N GLU A 109 11.77 18.56 11.10
CA GLU A 109 11.15 19.85 10.76
C GLU A 109 10.28 19.73 9.51
N GLU A 110 10.77 19.03 8.47
CA GLU A 110 9.99 18.76 7.27
C GLU A 110 8.78 17.87 7.58
N PHE A 111 8.96 16.86 8.45
CA PHE A 111 7.86 15.99 8.87
C PHE A 111 6.76 16.79 9.60
N GLN A 112 7.15 17.67 10.51
CA GLN A 112 6.22 18.57 11.22
C GLN A 112 5.55 19.57 10.27
N ALA A 113 6.23 20.02 9.24
CA ALA A 113 5.67 20.96 8.26
C ALA A 113 4.56 20.31 7.42
N VAL A 114 4.70 19.02 7.09
CA VAL A 114 3.72 18.26 6.29
C VAL A 114 2.57 17.72 7.16
N TYR A 115 2.86 17.31 8.39
CA TYR A 115 1.87 16.74 9.30
C TYR A 115 1.09 17.84 10.06
N LYS A 116 -0.22 17.84 9.91
CA LYS A 116 -1.15 18.79 10.54
C LYS A 116 -2.05 18.14 11.59
N GLY A 117 -1.84 16.86 11.87
CA GLY A 117 -2.59 16.13 12.89
C GLY A 117 -2.13 16.46 14.31
N THR A 118 -2.73 15.80 15.27
CA THR A 118 -2.51 16.04 16.71
C THR A 118 -1.70 14.96 17.40
N LYS A 119 -1.38 13.85 16.70
CA LYS A 119 -0.59 12.77 17.27
C LYS A 119 0.89 13.14 17.30
N GLN A 120 1.59 12.54 18.23
CA GLN A 120 3.05 12.65 18.27
C GLN A 120 3.65 11.93 17.04
N LEU A 121 4.54 12.62 16.34
CA LEU A 121 5.28 12.02 15.22
C LEU A 121 6.21 10.91 15.75
N PRO A 122 6.37 9.81 15.00
CA PRO A 122 7.31 8.76 15.34
C PRO A 122 8.75 9.26 15.27
N GLU A 123 9.61 8.67 16.11
CA GLU A 123 11.04 8.92 15.98
C GLU A 123 11.60 8.24 14.72
N VAL A 124 12.29 9.02 13.90
CA VAL A 124 12.96 8.56 12.67
C VAL A 124 14.40 9.08 12.70
N ASP A 125 15.35 8.20 12.45
CA ASP A 125 16.76 8.57 12.24
C ASP A 125 16.93 9.11 10.81
N PHE A 126 16.67 10.41 10.63
CA PHE A 126 16.78 11.08 9.34
C PHE A 126 18.22 11.22 8.81
N ASP A 127 19.24 10.83 9.58
CA ASP A 127 20.58 10.68 9.03
C ASP A 127 20.71 9.38 8.20
N LYS A 128 19.87 8.38 8.49
CA LYS A 128 19.85 7.08 7.80
C LYS A 128 18.69 6.92 6.83
N TYR A 129 17.55 7.56 7.11
CA TYR A 129 16.31 7.28 6.39
C TYR A 129 15.68 8.54 5.78
N THR A 130 14.91 8.32 4.75
CA THR A 130 14.02 9.30 4.11
C THR A 130 12.62 8.72 4.07
N VAL A 131 11.62 9.52 4.43
CA VAL A 131 10.21 9.11 4.39
C VAL A 131 9.53 9.75 3.19
N LEU A 132 8.81 8.95 2.42
CA LEU A 132 7.91 9.40 1.37
C LEU A 132 6.50 9.52 1.93
N VAL A 133 5.82 10.63 1.64
CA VAL A 133 4.38 10.77 1.89
C VAL A 133 3.74 11.42 0.67
N GLY A 134 2.65 10.84 0.20
CA GLY A 134 1.95 11.37 -0.96
C GLY A 134 0.44 11.21 -0.87
N ARG A 135 -0.24 11.96 -1.73
CA ARG A 135 -1.68 11.93 -1.93
C ARG A 135 -1.97 11.81 -3.42
N ASN A 136 -2.90 10.94 -3.78
CA ASN A 136 -3.48 10.90 -5.10
C ASN A 136 -5.00 11.09 -4.99
N TYR A 137 -5.50 11.94 -5.85
CA TYR A 137 -6.92 12.16 -5.97
C TYR A 137 -7.58 11.01 -6.73
N GLY A 138 -8.54 10.34 -6.11
CA GLY A 138 -9.32 9.27 -6.74
C GLY A 138 -10.61 9.81 -7.36
N ILE A 139 -11.10 9.12 -8.39
CA ILE A 139 -12.32 9.53 -9.08
C ILE A 139 -13.55 9.19 -8.24
N ASP A 140 -13.54 8.01 -7.64
CA ASP A 140 -14.63 7.51 -6.79
C ASP A 140 -14.14 6.39 -5.86
N GLY A 141 -15.06 5.78 -5.12
CA GLY A 141 -14.75 4.70 -4.17
C GLY A 141 -14.33 3.37 -4.80
N SER A 142 -14.30 3.26 -6.14
CA SER A 142 -13.83 2.07 -6.85
C SER A 142 -12.31 2.03 -7.03
N GLU A 143 -11.63 3.15 -6.78
CA GLU A 143 -10.18 3.24 -6.92
C GLU A 143 -9.45 2.92 -5.61
N SER A 144 -8.31 2.26 -5.75
CA SER A 144 -7.38 1.96 -4.66
C SER A 144 -5.95 2.03 -5.17
N LEU A 145 -4.98 2.08 -4.25
CA LEU A 145 -3.57 1.97 -4.62
C LEU A 145 -3.28 0.58 -5.17
N GLY A 146 -2.63 0.53 -6.33
CA GLY A 146 -2.18 -0.70 -6.97
C GLY A 146 -0.78 -1.14 -6.55
N ASP A 147 -0.03 -0.25 -5.89
CA ASP A 147 1.32 -0.51 -5.44
C ASP A 147 1.35 -0.55 -3.91
N SER A 148 2.13 -1.49 -3.35
CA SER A 148 2.42 -1.56 -1.92
C SER A 148 3.74 -0.88 -1.56
N HIS A 149 4.62 -0.64 -2.55
CA HIS A 149 5.92 0.03 -2.45
C HIS A 149 6.11 0.97 -3.63
N PHE A 150 6.79 2.10 -3.37
CA PHE A 150 6.95 3.17 -4.35
C PHE A 150 8.41 3.35 -4.72
N TYR A 151 8.78 2.91 -5.91
CA TYR A 151 10.17 2.98 -6.38
C TYR A 151 10.50 4.37 -6.88
N LEU A 152 11.60 4.93 -6.37
CA LEU A 152 12.16 6.20 -6.78
C LEU A 152 13.34 5.98 -7.74
N ASN A 153 13.13 6.20 -9.03
CA ASN A 153 14.19 6.18 -10.03
C ASN A 153 14.91 7.52 -10.05
N ASP A 154 16.21 7.53 -9.76
CA ASP A 154 17.03 8.74 -9.78
C ASP A 154 17.39 9.11 -11.22
N GLU A 155 16.85 10.21 -11.73
CA GLU A 155 17.11 10.76 -13.07
C GLU A 155 18.18 11.87 -13.03
N GLY A 156 18.84 12.04 -11.88
CA GLY A 156 19.90 13.01 -11.67
C GLY A 156 19.42 14.28 -10.97
N ASP A 157 18.59 15.08 -11.59
CA ASP A 157 18.02 16.32 -11.03
C ASP A 157 16.66 16.12 -10.34
N HIS A 158 16.00 15.01 -10.58
CA HIS A 158 14.72 14.64 -9.96
C HIS A 158 14.61 13.12 -9.78
N TYR A 159 13.61 12.70 -8.99
CA TYR A 159 13.17 11.30 -8.95
C TYR A 159 11.94 11.12 -9.83
N ARG A 160 11.88 10.02 -10.56
CA ARG A 160 10.69 9.56 -11.23
C ARG A 160 10.05 8.44 -10.42
N MET A 161 8.75 8.56 -10.12
CA MET A 161 7.98 7.57 -9.39
C MET A 161 6.73 7.21 -10.19
N SER A 162 6.48 5.91 -10.37
CA SER A 162 5.23 5.41 -10.95
C SER A 162 4.26 5.08 -9.83
N LEU A 163 3.00 5.49 -10.01
CA LEU A 163 1.90 5.22 -9.08
C LEU A 163 0.79 4.48 -9.83
N SER A 164 0.58 3.22 -9.50
CA SER A 164 -0.51 2.42 -10.06
C SER A 164 -1.78 2.61 -9.24
N ILE A 165 -2.87 2.93 -9.91
CA ILE A 165 -4.21 3.02 -9.32
C ILE A 165 -5.03 1.85 -9.85
N LEU A 166 -5.54 1.02 -8.98
CA LEU A 166 -6.50 -0.03 -9.31
C LEU A 166 -7.90 0.58 -9.37
N HIS A 167 -8.53 0.46 -10.53
CA HIS A 167 -9.94 0.77 -10.70
C HIS A 167 -10.72 -0.55 -10.72
N ASN A 168 -11.51 -0.80 -9.69
CA ASN A 168 -12.30 -2.02 -9.60
C ASN A 168 -13.56 -1.92 -10.47
N THR A 169 -13.61 -2.73 -11.50
CA THR A 169 -14.74 -2.80 -12.46
C THR A 169 -15.72 -3.95 -12.15
N ASN A 170 -15.68 -4.53 -10.95
CA ASN A 170 -16.58 -5.62 -10.58
C ASN A 170 -18.03 -5.12 -10.47
N PRO A 171 -18.95 -5.60 -11.33
CA PRO A 171 -20.34 -5.13 -11.35
C PRO A 171 -21.15 -5.55 -10.11
N ASN A 172 -20.64 -6.45 -9.29
CA ASN A 172 -21.29 -6.91 -8.07
C ASN A 172 -21.01 -6.01 -6.87
N TYR A 173 -20.09 -5.05 -7.00
CA TYR A 173 -19.77 -4.12 -5.93
C TYR A 173 -20.38 -2.75 -6.21
N PHE A 174 -20.96 -2.15 -5.19
CA PHE A 174 -21.46 -0.79 -5.24
C PHE A 174 -20.43 0.13 -4.59
N TYR A 175 -19.93 1.07 -5.36
CA TYR A 175 -18.96 2.05 -4.90
C TYR A 175 -19.66 3.38 -4.60
N THR A 176 -19.11 4.11 -3.64
CA THR A 176 -19.53 5.49 -3.42
C THR A 176 -19.06 6.34 -4.59
N SER A 177 -19.93 7.25 -5.05
CA SER A 177 -19.53 8.29 -6.03
C SER A 177 -18.76 9.43 -5.37
N ALA A 178 -18.48 9.34 -4.07
CA ALA A 178 -17.65 10.33 -3.40
C ALA A 178 -16.21 10.22 -3.90
N ILE A 179 -15.66 11.36 -4.24
CA ILE A 179 -14.25 11.50 -4.54
C ILE A 179 -13.45 11.11 -3.31
N ILE A 180 -12.46 10.25 -3.49
CA ILE A 180 -11.61 9.77 -2.41
C ILE A 180 -10.17 10.23 -2.60
N ASP A 181 -9.50 10.46 -1.49
CA ASP A 181 -8.06 10.68 -1.48
C ASP A 181 -7.35 9.36 -1.16
N LEU A 182 -6.45 8.97 -2.03
CA LEU A 182 -5.57 7.84 -1.82
C LEU A 182 -4.25 8.35 -1.26
N PHE A 183 -4.02 8.10 0.00
CA PHE A 183 -2.76 8.45 0.65
C PHE A 183 -1.81 7.27 0.58
N TYR A 184 -0.53 7.56 0.38
CA TYR A 184 0.52 6.55 0.33
C TYR A 184 1.77 7.06 1.05
N TRP A 185 2.56 6.13 1.52
CA TRP A 185 3.82 6.40 2.19
C TRP A 185 4.82 5.26 1.94
N ASP A 186 6.08 5.57 2.09
CA ASP A 186 7.16 4.59 2.07
C ASP A 186 8.37 5.13 2.85
N VAL A 187 9.36 4.30 3.10
CA VAL A 187 10.61 4.66 3.76
C VAL A 187 11.80 4.05 3.02
N TYR A 188 12.85 4.84 2.88
CA TYR A 188 14.04 4.47 2.13
C TYR A 188 15.31 4.70 2.95
N PRO A 189 16.43 4.01 2.64
CA PRO A 189 17.74 4.51 3.01
C PRO A 189 17.90 5.96 2.54
N LYS A 190 18.66 6.76 3.29
CA LYS A 190 18.82 8.21 3.05
C LYS A 190 18.88 8.56 1.57
N LYS A 191 17.99 9.45 1.15
CA LYS A 191 17.91 10.01 -0.20
C LYS A 191 18.24 11.50 -0.16
N GLU A 192 18.78 12.01 -1.26
CA GLU A 192 18.90 13.45 -1.46
C GLU A 192 17.52 14.09 -1.64
N SER A 193 17.38 15.34 -1.20
CA SER A 193 16.18 16.11 -1.47
C SER A 193 16.15 16.54 -2.93
N LYS A 194 15.29 15.89 -3.73
CA LYS A 194 15.08 16.20 -5.15
C LYS A 194 13.58 16.26 -5.43
N PRO A 195 13.14 17.02 -6.44
CA PRO A 195 11.76 16.97 -6.91
C PRO A 195 11.35 15.55 -7.31
N ILE A 196 10.06 15.25 -7.23
CA ILE A 196 9.49 13.99 -7.71
C ILE A 196 8.60 14.28 -8.91
N THR A 197 8.83 13.57 -10.01
CA THR A 197 7.90 13.48 -11.13
C THR A 197 7.06 12.22 -10.94
N LEU A 198 5.75 12.41 -10.75
CA LEU A 198 4.80 11.32 -10.53
C LEU A 198 4.15 10.92 -11.84
N GLU A 199 4.32 9.66 -12.25
CA GLU A 199 3.62 9.05 -13.37
C GLU A 199 2.45 8.21 -12.85
N ARG A 200 1.22 8.65 -13.15
CA ARG A 200 0.02 7.94 -12.73
C ARG A 200 -0.42 6.95 -13.81
N ARG A 201 -0.69 5.72 -13.41
CA ARG A 201 -1.24 4.68 -14.26
C ARG A 201 -2.52 4.12 -13.65
N VAL A 202 -3.63 4.15 -14.37
CA VAL A 202 -4.87 3.51 -13.97
C VAL A 202 -4.97 2.13 -14.61
N VAL A 203 -5.20 1.11 -13.79
CA VAL A 203 -5.35 -0.28 -14.24
C VAL A 203 -6.74 -0.78 -13.86
N GLU A 204 -7.54 -1.09 -14.87
CA GLU A 204 -8.87 -1.65 -14.67
C GLU A 204 -8.78 -3.14 -14.34
N LYS A 205 -9.35 -3.55 -13.23
CA LYS A 205 -9.42 -4.95 -12.78
C LYS A 205 -10.77 -5.25 -12.16
N VAL A 206 -11.22 -6.48 -12.32
CA VAL A 206 -12.33 -7.02 -11.53
C VAL A 206 -11.74 -7.52 -10.22
N ILE A 207 -11.95 -6.75 -9.14
CA ILE A 207 -11.49 -7.13 -7.81
C ILE A 207 -12.67 -7.73 -7.05
N ASP A 208 -12.52 -8.97 -6.66
CA ASP A 208 -13.45 -9.67 -5.79
C ASP A 208 -12.71 -10.04 -4.50
N TYR A 209 -12.97 -9.30 -3.43
CA TYR A 209 -12.24 -9.51 -2.18
C TYR A 209 -12.51 -10.88 -1.55
N ASP A 210 -13.59 -11.57 -1.91
CA ASP A 210 -13.83 -12.95 -1.50
C ASP A 210 -12.81 -13.92 -2.14
N ASN A 211 -12.27 -13.59 -3.31
CA ASN A 211 -11.21 -14.38 -3.94
C ASN A 211 -9.91 -14.42 -3.12
N GLY A 212 -9.63 -13.41 -2.31
CA GLY A 212 -8.47 -13.43 -1.42
C GLY A 212 -8.50 -14.58 -0.43
N ASP A 213 -9.66 -14.90 0.12
CA ASP A 213 -9.86 -16.06 0.98
C ASP A 213 -9.80 -17.39 0.20
N ASP A 214 -10.33 -17.42 -1.02
CA ASP A 214 -10.28 -18.61 -1.88
C ASP A 214 -8.85 -18.94 -2.34
N MET A 215 -8.04 -17.93 -2.64
CA MET A 215 -6.63 -18.13 -2.99
C MET A 215 -5.82 -18.75 -1.85
N LEU A 216 -6.15 -18.44 -0.60
CA LEU A 216 -5.54 -19.11 0.55
C LEU A 216 -5.82 -20.62 0.59
N LYS A 217 -6.97 -21.09 0.07
CA LYS A 217 -7.41 -22.50 0.14
C LYS A 217 -6.60 -23.47 -0.72
N HIS A 218 -5.58 -22.98 -1.42
CA HIS A 218 -4.62 -23.83 -2.12
C HIS A 218 -3.69 -24.58 -1.14
N LYS A 219 -2.95 -25.54 -1.64
CA LYS A 219 -1.85 -26.15 -0.91
C LYS A 219 -0.56 -25.45 -1.27
N TRP A 220 0.16 -24.98 -0.27
CA TRP A 220 1.36 -24.19 -0.41
C TRP A 220 2.60 -24.93 0.10
N THR A 221 3.71 -24.83 -0.62
CA THR A 221 5.00 -25.41 -0.26
C THR A 221 5.99 -24.31 0.04
N LEU A 222 6.67 -24.37 1.19
CA LEU A 222 7.64 -23.37 1.63
C LEU A 222 8.85 -23.35 0.68
N SER A 223 9.14 -22.19 0.11
CA SER A 223 10.26 -21.97 -0.82
C SER A 223 11.40 -21.15 -0.20
N GLY A 224 11.14 -20.42 0.86
CA GLY A 224 12.13 -19.62 1.58
C GLY A 224 11.51 -18.86 2.76
N TYR A 225 12.37 -18.23 3.55
CA TYR A 225 11.95 -17.34 4.62
C TYR A 225 12.98 -16.23 4.83
N ILE A 226 12.53 -15.13 5.44
CA ILE A 226 13.37 -14.05 5.93
C ILE A 226 13.32 -14.11 7.45
N ASP A 227 14.48 -14.17 8.08
CA ASP A 227 14.61 -14.26 9.53
C ASP A 227 14.50 -12.88 10.23
N GLU A 228 14.65 -12.87 11.55
CA GLU A 228 14.59 -11.66 12.39
C GLU A 228 15.73 -10.66 12.11
N ASP A 229 16.79 -11.11 11.44
CA ASP A 229 17.97 -10.31 11.05
C ASP A 229 17.95 -9.93 9.56
N ASP A 230 16.78 -10.03 8.91
CA ASP A 230 16.53 -9.75 7.49
C ASP A 230 17.35 -10.62 6.50
N ASN A 231 17.86 -11.77 6.94
CA ASN A 231 18.56 -12.68 6.05
C ASN A 231 17.57 -13.60 5.33
N TYR A 232 17.69 -13.68 4.00
CA TYR A 232 16.92 -14.62 3.20
C TYR A 232 17.52 -16.03 3.24
N HIS A 233 16.69 -17.01 3.53
CA HIS A 233 17.01 -18.43 3.56
C HIS A 233 16.18 -19.19 2.52
N GLN A 234 16.82 -19.70 1.48
CA GLN A 234 16.15 -20.53 0.49
C GLN A 234 15.86 -21.92 1.06
N VAL A 235 14.66 -22.45 0.77
CA VAL A 235 14.23 -23.79 1.16
C VAL A 235 14.03 -24.64 -0.10
N GLY A 236 14.71 -25.77 -0.15
CA GLY A 236 14.73 -26.61 -1.35
C GLY A 236 15.52 -25.98 -2.52
N GLU A 237 15.31 -26.50 -3.75
CA GLU A 237 15.97 -26.02 -4.98
C GLU A 237 15.21 -24.86 -5.67
N GLY A 238 14.56 -23.99 -4.89
CA GLY A 238 13.77 -22.88 -5.42
C GLY A 238 12.31 -23.23 -5.75
N TRP A 239 11.96 -24.49 -5.75
CA TRP A 239 10.59 -24.99 -5.94
C TRP A 239 9.88 -25.35 -4.64
N GLY A 240 10.58 -25.16 -3.52
CA GLY A 240 10.13 -25.53 -2.19
C GLY A 240 10.39 -27.00 -1.84
N ASP A 241 10.07 -27.35 -0.60
CA ASP A 241 10.27 -28.68 -0.05
C ASP A 241 8.93 -29.21 0.51
N ASP A 242 8.45 -30.32 -0.02
CA ASP A 242 7.17 -30.96 0.38
C ASP A 242 7.13 -31.37 1.87
N ARG A 243 8.28 -31.34 2.56
CA ARG A 243 8.33 -31.51 4.03
C ARG A 243 7.79 -30.30 4.78
N PHE A 244 7.64 -29.16 4.09
CA PHE A 244 7.17 -27.91 4.66
C PHE A 244 5.99 -27.40 3.83
N THR A 245 4.79 -27.74 4.25
CA THR A 245 3.58 -27.31 3.53
C THR A 245 2.58 -26.67 4.47
N ILE A 246 1.77 -25.76 3.93
CA ILE A 246 0.62 -25.19 4.62
C ILE A 246 -0.61 -25.30 3.73
N SER A 247 -1.76 -25.55 4.32
CA SER A 247 -3.04 -25.57 3.61
C SER A 247 -4.14 -25.02 4.49
N PHE A 248 -4.91 -24.14 3.92
CA PHE A 248 -6.11 -23.56 4.50
C PHE A 248 -7.31 -24.35 3.98
N LYS A 249 -8.13 -24.80 4.89
CA LYS A 249 -9.32 -25.62 4.58
C LYS A 249 -10.58 -24.82 4.89
N ASP A 250 -11.67 -25.24 4.28
CA ASP A 250 -12.99 -24.80 4.69
C ASP A 250 -13.19 -24.99 6.20
N GLU A 251 -14.12 -24.28 6.77
CA GLU A 251 -14.39 -24.26 8.22
C GLU A 251 -13.27 -23.60 9.05
N GLY A 252 -12.36 -22.86 8.43
CA GLY A 252 -11.30 -22.12 9.13
C GLY A 252 -10.23 -23.04 9.75
N ILE A 253 -9.89 -24.15 9.11
CA ILE A 253 -8.87 -25.09 9.58
C ILE A 253 -7.58 -24.89 8.79
N LEU A 254 -6.51 -24.58 9.49
CA LEU A 254 -5.15 -24.56 8.96
C LEU A 254 -4.44 -25.86 9.34
N ASN A 255 -3.86 -26.53 8.33
CA ASN A 255 -2.98 -27.67 8.53
C ASN A 255 -1.63 -27.39 7.89
N SER A 256 -0.55 -27.75 8.58
CA SER A 256 0.81 -27.58 8.06
C SER A 256 1.65 -28.82 8.38
N ARG A 257 2.52 -29.19 7.44
CA ARG A 257 3.61 -30.11 7.68
C ARG A 257 4.87 -29.33 7.96
N VAL A 258 5.54 -29.64 9.05
CA VAL A 258 6.72 -28.96 9.56
C VAL A 258 7.82 -30.01 9.80
N GLY A 259 8.51 -30.39 8.71
CA GLY A 259 9.45 -31.50 8.75
C GLY A 259 8.74 -32.83 9.08
N ARG A 260 9.06 -33.41 10.24
CA ARG A 260 8.44 -34.63 10.76
C ARG A 260 7.16 -34.34 11.58
N ASN A 261 6.95 -33.08 11.94
CA ASN A 261 5.84 -32.66 12.75
C ASN A 261 4.64 -32.21 11.89
N SER A 262 3.46 -32.18 12.50
CA SER A 262 2.25 -31.61 11.95
C SER A 262 1.76 -30.51 12.85
N PHE A 263 1.42 -29.38 12.27
CA PHE A 263 0.79 -28.26 12.96
C PHE A 263 -0.66 -28.14 12.51
N LYS A 264 -1.54 -27.86 13.45
CA LYS A 264 -2.96 -27.59 13.18
C LYS A 264 -3.43 -26.41 14.01
N ALA A 265 -4.23 -25.54 13.41
CA ALA A 265 -4.86 -24.41 14.09
C ALA A 265 -6.24 -24.13 13.48
N THR A 266 -7.04 -23.36 14.19
CA THR A 266 -8.19 -22.66 13.60
C THR A 266 -7.72 -21.28 13.16
N TYR A 267 -8.14 -20.84 11.96
CA TYR A 267 -7.78 -19.51 11.45
C TYR A 267 -9.01 -18.67 11.12
N GLN A 268 -8.84 -17.36 11.17
CA GLN A 268 -9.76 -16.37 10.63
C GLN A 268 -8.95 -15.35 9.83
N THR A 269 -9.48 -14.94 8.69
CA THR A 269 -8.86 -13.98 7.78
C THR A 269 -9.72 -12.75 7.62
N HIS A 270 -9.07 -11.66 7.26
CA HIS A 270 -9.73 -10.44 6.82
C HIS A 270 -8.89 -9.82 5.71
N VAL A 271 -9.41 -9.83 4.48
CA VAL A 271 -8.77 -9.18 3.33
C VAL A 271 -8.87 -7.67 3.52
N LYS A 272 -7.74 -6.98 3.47
CA LYS A 272 -7.65 -5.53 3.65
C LYS A 272 -7.51 -4.77 2.33
N GLY A 273 -6.95 -5.40 1.32
CA GLY A 273 -6.68 -4.74 0.04
C GLY A 273 -6.22 -5.70 -1.03
N ALA A 274 -5.99 -5.13 -2.20
CA ALA A 274 -5.40 -5.80 -3.34
C ALA A 274 -4.36 -4.89 -3.97
N HIS A 275 -3.33 -5.48 -4.58
CA HIS A 275 -2.29 -4.75 -5.30
C HIS A 275 -1.84 -5.54 -6.54
N LEU A 276 -1.11 -4.88 -7.44
CA LEU A 276 -0.51 -5.52 -8.59
C LEU A 276 0.88 -6.07 -8.24
N THR A 277 1.15 -7.28 -8.68
CA THR A 277 2.52 -7.82 -8.69
C THR A 277 3.31 -7.26 -9.87
N SER A 278 4.62 -7.52 -9.92
CA SER A 278 5.47 -7.11 -11.06
C SER A 278 5.05 -7.66 -12.42
N GLY A 279 4.18 -8.68 -12.44
CA GLY A 279 3.59 -9.27 -13.65
C GLY A 279 2.16 -8.81 -13.94
N ASP A 280 1.70 -7.74 -13.29
CA ASP A 280 0.31 -7.26 -13.34
C ASP A 280 -0.74 -8.28 -12.83
N ASP A 281 -0.32 -9.32 -12.13
CA ASP A 281 -1.23 -10.23 -11.45
C ASP A 281 -1.77 -9.58 -10.19
N LEU A 282 -3.07 -9.80 -9.93
CA LEU A 282 -3.71 -9.29 -8.73
C LEU A 282 -3.31 -10.15 -7.53
N ALA A 283 -2.77 -9.52 -6.50
CA ALA A 283 -2.50 -10.12 -5.20
C ALA A 283 -3.38 -9.48 -4.13
N TYR A 284 -3.75 -10.26 -3.12
CA TYR A 284 -4.60 -9.82 -2.01
C TYR A 284 -3.81 -9.82 -0.71
N THR A 285 -3.94 -8.75 0.06
CA THR A 285 -3.32 -8.62 1.38
C THR A 285 -4.36 -8.61 2.48
N GLY A 286 -3.99 -9.13 3.63
CA GLY A 286 -4.90 -9.14 4.77
C GLY A 286 -4.24 -9.57 6.06
N THR A 287 -5.09 -9.66 7.09
CA THR A 287 -4.69 -10.19 8.39
C THR A 287 -5.20 -11.61 8.57
N ILE A 288 -4.46 -12.39 9.34
CA ILE A 288 -4.84 -13.74 9.75
C ILE A 288 -4.62 -13.88 11.26
N SER A 289 -5.58 -14.44 11.94
CA SER A 289 -5.46 -14.80 13.36
C SER A 289 -5.56 -16.30 13.54
N LEU A 290 -4.69 -16.85 14.36
CA LEU A 290 -4.65 -18.27 14.68
C LEU A 290 -5.15 -18.51 16.11
N SER A 291 -5.94 -19.59 16.29
CA SER A 291 -6.39 -20.07 17.59
C SER A 291 -6.37 -21.58 17.64
N ASN A 292 -6.49 -22.16 18.84
CA ASN A 292 -6.49 -23.62 19.05
C ASN A 292 -5.30 -24.32 18.39
N ALA A 293 -4.13 -23.67 18.39
CA ALA A 293 -2.93 -24.18 17.77
C ALA A 293 -2.37 -25.40 18.55
N SER A 294 -1.99 -26.41 17.79
CA SER A 294 -1.35 -27.63 18.33
C SER A 294 -0.32 -28.15 17.33
N MET A 295 0.75 -28.75 17.86
CA MET A 295 1.79 -29.38 17.06
C MET A 295 2.16 -30.74 17.67
N THR A 296 2.47 -31.71 16.81
CA THR A 296 3.06 -32.98 17.28
C THR A 296 4.50 -32.75 17.72
N GLU A 297 4.94 -33.47 18.74
CA GLU A 297 6.30 -33.36 19.29
C GLU A 297 7.17 -34.55 18.88
N VAL A 298 7.44 -34.68 17.59
CA VAL A 298 8.44 -35.67 17.09
C VAL A 298 9.80 -34.96 17.07
N GLY A 299 10.81 -35.62 17.61
CA GLY A 299 12.18 -35.08 17.63
C GLY A 299 12.63 -34.66 16.23
N GLU A 300 13.04 -33.42 16.06
CA GLU A 300 13.42 -32.81 14.79
C GLU A 300 14.85 -32.25 14.89
N SER A 301 15.64 -32.47 13.85
CA SER A 301 17.01 -31.98 13.75
C SER A 301 17.23 -31.06 12.54
N ASP A 302 16.23 -30.93 11.66
CA ASP A 302 16.31 -30.04 10.50
C ASP A 302 16.18 -28.58 10.97
N PRO A 303 17.19 -27.72 10.72
CA PRO A 303 17.14 -26.32 11.18
C PRO A 303 15.93 -25.55 10.63
N VAL A 304 15.53 -25.81 9.37
CA VAL A 304 14.35 -25.16 8.75
C VAL A 304 13.07 -25.57 9.49
N ALA A 305 12.95 -26.86 9.82
CA ALA A 305 11.79 -27.35 10.57
C ALA A 305 11.69 -26.74 11.95
N ILE A 306 12.82 -26.65 12.65
CA ILE A 306 12.88 -26.04 13.98
C ILE A 306 12.48 -24.56 13.90
N TYR A 307 13.03 -23.85 12.93
CA TYR A 307 12.74 -22.42 12.74
C TYR A 307 11.28 -22.20 12.37
N PHE A 308 10.75 -22.93 11.39
CA PHE A 308 9.36 -22.81 10.96
C PHE A 308 8.39 -23.18 12.10
N ALA A 309 8.68 -24.25 12.86
CA ALA A 309 7.90 -24.65 14.04
C ALA A 309 7.81 -23.55 15.10
N LYS A 310 8.91 -22.83 15.33
CA LYS A 310 8.98 -21.74 16.31
C LYS A 310 8.04 -20.58 15.95
N HIS A 311 7.86 -20.30 14.66
CA HIS A 311 7.20 -19.09 14.19
C HIS A 311 5.81 -19.30 13.61
N ILE A 312 5.45 -20.50 13.14
CA ILE A 312 4.17 -20.75 12.46
C ILE A 312 2.93 -20.33 13.28
N GLY A 313 3.00 -20.47 14.59
CA GLY A 313 1.91 -20.09 15.50
C GLY A 313 1.71 -18.58 15.68
N THR A 314 2.62 -17.76 15.18
CA THR A 314 2.61 -16.29 15.33
C THR A 314 2.30 -15.55 14.04
N ILE A 315 1.88 -16.26 12.98
CA ILE A 315 1.47 -15.66 11.71
C ILE A 315 0.32 -14.68 11.95
N ALA A 316 0.45 -13.47 11.39
CA ALA A 316 -0.49 -12.37 11.58
C ALA A 316 -0.97 -11.72 10.29
N TYR A 317 -0.18 -11.80 9.21
CA TYR A 317 -0.50 -11.17 7.92
C TYR A 317 -0.27 -12.15 6.78
N PHE A 318 -0.97 -11.90 5.66
CA PHE A 318 -0.76 -12.63 4.43
C PHE A 318 -0.75 -11.70 3.21
N ASP A 319 -0.07 -12.17 2.17
CA ASP A 319 -0.08 -11.62 0.83
C ASP A 319 -0.13 -12.81 -0.14
N VAL A 320 -1.15 -12.88 -1.01
CA VAL A 320 -1.44 -14.07 -1.81
C VAL A 320 -1.92 -13.73 -3.21
N ASN A 321 -1.41 -14.48 -4.19
CA ASN A 321 -1.98 -14.57 -5.54
C ASN A 321 -2.08 -16.04 -5.97
N SER A 322 -2.37 -16.31 -7.24
CA SER A 322 -2.53 -17.68 -7.76
C SER A 322 -1.27 -18.55 -7.66
N PHE A 323 -0.09 -17.97 -7.52
CA PHE A 323 1.20 -18.69 -7.62
C PHE A 323 2.03 -18.65 -6.35
N TYR A 324 1.75 -17.69 -5.49
CA TYR A 324 2.59 -17.32 -4.38
C TYR A 324 1.74 -16.95 -3.16
N LEU A 325 2.24 -17.34 -2.00
CA LEU A 325 1.72 -16.94 -0.69
C LEU A 325 2.88 -16.48 0.17
N ARG A 326 2.77 -15.31 0.74
CA ARG A 326 3.67 -14.80 1.79
C ARG A 326 2.89 -14.71 3.09
N LEU A 327 3.46 -15.27 4.15
CA LEU A 327 2.92 -15.19 5.51
C LEU A 327 3.92 -14.45 6.38
N VAL A 328 3.46 -13.40 7.08
CA VAL A 328 4.32 -12.62 7.97
C VAL A 328 3.82 -12.80 9.40
N THR A 329 4.76 -13.02 10.29
CA THR A 329 4.51 -13.20 11.72
C THR A 329 4.38 -11.84 12.41
N SER A 330 3.83 -11.83 13.61
CA SER A 330 3.72 -10.62 14.43
C SER A 330 5.08 -10.00 14.85
N ASN A 331 6.17 -10.73 14.72
CA ASN A 331 7.53 -10.27 15.00
C ASN A 331 8.37 -10.08 13.72
N GLY A 332 7.75 -9.96 12.55
CA GLY A 332 8.40 -9.57 11.31
C GLY A 332 8.99 -10.71 10.47
N VAL A 333 9.11 -11.94 11.00
CA VAL A 333 9.56 -13.08 10.19
C VAL A 333 8.61 -13.34 9.04
N SER A 334 9.14 -13.53 7.84
CA SER A 334 8.36 -13.71 6.62
C SER A 334 8.64 -15.07 5.99
N PHE A 335 7.59 -15.84 5.71
CA PHE A 335 7.64 -17.13 5.02
C PHE A 335 7.05 -17.01 3.62
N SER A 336 7.81 -17.41 2.61
CA SER A 336 7.40 -17.41 1.20
C SER A 336 7.08 -18.84 0.74
N PHE A 337 5.92 -18.99 0.12
CA PHE A 337 5.44 -20.28 -0.37
C PHE A 337 5.12 -20.19 -1.85
N ARG A 338 5.14 -21.34 -2.52
CA ARG A 338 4.67 -21.54 -3.88
C ARG A 338 3.52 -22.53 -3.90
N GLU A 339 2.64 -22.40 -4.87
CA GLU A 339 1.57 -23.36 -5.04
C GLU A 339 2.12 -24.75 -5.37
N SER A 340 1.60 -25.78 -4.66
CA SER A 340 2.15 -27.15 -4.73
C SER A 340 1.84 -27.89 -6.04
N THR A 341 0.92 -27.39 -6.86
CA THR A 341 0.48 -28.06 -8.11
C THR A 341 1.36 -27.72 -9.32
N LEU A 342 2.25 -26.75 -9.17
CA LEU A 342 3.15 -26.28 -10.24
C LEU A 342 4.43 -27.14 -10.34
N LYS A 343 4.28 -28.47 -10.36
CA LYS A 343 5.40 -29.41 -10.65
C LYS A 343 5.46 -29.76 -12.12
#